data_c5bca10b0c16c50440ecc06d441fbb95
#
_entry.id   c5bca10b0c16c50440ecc06d441fbb95
#
_cell.length_a   1.000
_cell.length_b   1.000
_cell.length_c   1.000
_cell.angle_alpha   90.00
_cell.angle_beta   90.00
_cell.angle_gamma   90.00
#
_symmetry.space_group_name_H-M   'P 1'
#
loop_
_entity.id
_entity.type
_entity.pdbx_description
1 polymer ?
#
loop_
_entity_poly.entity_id
_entity_poly.type
_entity_poly.pdbx_seq_one_letter_code
_entity_poly.pdbx_strand_id
1 'polypeptide(L)'
;MSAEYGLKLGSGWVALMEQRLAKEKPGAKVVNASISGDTTSGGRSRLAALLQTHNPTLVVIELGGNDALRGLPLQMTQDNLQAMALAAQGAGAKVVLIGMQVPPNYGQDYANRFAATFVAVAKANKTALVPFMLKDVADVPDAQRLFQNDRLHPNEAAHPIILNNLWPTIKKLIP
;
A
#
# COMPACT_ATOMS: atom_id res chain seq x y z
N MET A 1 -3.83 2.55 -5.90
CA MET A 1 -3.64 3.97 -5.51
C MET A 1 -2.25 4.47 -5.84
N SER A 2 -1.21 3.72 -5.56
CA SER A 2 0.18 4.12 -5.83
C SER A 2 0.55 4.27 -7.32
N ALA A 3 -0.23 3.68 -8.22
CA ALA A 3 -0.05 3.78 -9.68
C ALA A 3 -0.72 5.02 -10.32
N GLU A 4 -1.22 5.96 -9.52
CA GLU A 4 -1.83 7.22 -9.96
C GLU A 4 -3.00 7.06 -10.96
N TYR A 5 -3.78 5.97 -10.85
CA TYR A 5 -4.94 5.76 -11.73
C TYR A 5 -5.91 6.94 -11.67
N GLY A 6 -6.23 7.52 -12.82
CA GLY A 6 -7.15 8.66 -12.95
C GLY A 6 -6.62 10.01 -12.42
N LEU A 7 -5.37 10.08 -11.98
CA LEU A 7 -4.77 11.30 -11.46
C LEU A 7 -3.87 11.98 -12.51
N LYS A 8 -3.62 13.27 -12.30
CA LYS A 8 -2.52 13.94 -12.98
C LYS A 8 -1.19 13.30 -12.53
N LEU A 9 -0.35 12.95 -13.47
CA LEU A 9 0.97 12.38 -13.19
C LEU A 9 1.77 13.26 -12.23
N GLY A 10 2.33 12.65 -11.19
CA GLY A 10 3.11 13.35 -10.17
C GLY A 10 2.29 13.95 -9.02
N SER A 11 0.96 13.73 -8.97
CA SER A 11 0.09 14.17 -7.88
C SER A 11 -0.25 13.08 -6.86
N GLY A 12 0.14 11.84 -7.13
CA GLY A 12 -0.06 10.72 -6.22
C GLY A 12 0.86 10.76 -5.00
N TRP A 13 0.48 10.04 -3.95
CA TRP A 13 1.20 10.03 -2.67
C TRP A 13 2.67 9.58 -2.82
N VAL A 14 2.99 8.70 -3.78
CA VAL A 14 4.38 8.25 -4.01
C VAL A 14 5.23 9.38 -4.55
N ALA A 15 4.73 10.14 -5.53
CA ALA A 15 5.43 11.31 -6.06
C ALA A 15 5.59 12.43 -5.00
N LEU A 16 4.56 12.64 -4.19
CA LEU A 16 4.64 13.57 -3.04
C LEU A 16 5.66 13.10 -1.99
N MET A 17 5.75 11.79 -1.75
CA MET A 17 6.77 11.20 -0.88
C MET A 17 8.17 11.42 -1.43
N GLU A 18 8.38 11.24 -2.72
CA GLU A 18 9.67 11.48 -3.37
C GLU A 18 10.11 12.94 -3.23
N GLN A 19 9.21 13.89 -3.44
CA GLN A 19 9.47 15.31 -3.22
C GLN A 19 9.83 15.62 -1.77
N ARG A 20 9.17 14.95 -0.81
CA ARG A 20 9.46 15.10 0.62
C ARG A 20 10.82 14.50 1.00
N LEU A 21 11.13 13.32 0.47
CA LEU A 21 12.41 12.65 0.67
C LEU A 21 13.59 13.48 0.13
N ALA A 22 13.43 14.10 -1.03
CA ALA A 22 14.47 14.97 -1.58
C ALA A 22 14.88 16.09 -0.62
N LYS A 23 13.97 16.54 0.25
CA LYS A 23 14.23 17.59 1.27
C LYS A 23 14.70 17.01 2.61
N GLU A 24 14.06 15.95 3.08
CA GLU A 24 14.27 15.44 4.45
C GLU A 24 15.33 14.32 4.53
N LYS A 25 15.57 13.60 3.43
CA LYS A 25 16.52 12.48 3.32
C LYS A 25 17.23 12.53 1.96
N PRO A 26 18.10 13.53 1.72
CA PRO A 26 18.84 13.67 0.46
C PRO A 26 19.62 12.39 0.15
N GLY A 27 19.44 11.86 -1.06
CA GLY A 27 20.07 10.60 -1.48
C GLY A 27 19.17 9.38 -1.43
N ALA A 28 18.02 9.42 -0.73
CA ALA A 28 17.01 8.37 -0.84
C ALA A 28 16.38 8.39 -2.23
N LYS A 29 16.31 7.20 -2.85
CA LYS A 29 15.68 7.01 -4.17
C LYS A 29 14.37 6.26 -4.01
N VAL A 30 13.35 6.65 -4.76
CA VAL A 30 12.07 5.96 -4.83
C VAL A 30 11.94 5.27 -6.18
N VAL A 31 11.56 3.99 -6.16
CA VAL A 31 11.18 3.23 -7.34
C VAL A 31 9.71 2.91 -7.22
N ASN A 32 8.86 3.58 -7.99
CA ASN A 32 7.43 3.26 -8.04
C ASN A 32 7.21 2.12 -9.05
N ALA A 33 7.14 0.91 -8.54
CA ALA A 33 6.85 -0.29 -9.33
C ALA A 33 5.36 -0.68 -9.33
N SER A 34 4.47 0.25 -8.99
CA SER A 34 3.03 -0.01 -8.90
C SER A 34 2.41 -0.19 -10.28
N ILE A 35 1.47 -1.14 -10.38
CA ILE A 35 0.67 -1.39 -11.58
C ILE A 35 -0.81 -1.24 -11.21
N SER A 36 -1.54 -0.44 -11.98
CA SER A 36 -2.97 -0.26 -11.76
C SER A 36 -3.71 -1.59 -11.97
N GLY A 37 -4.65 -1.90 -11.07
CA GLY A 37 -5.42 -3.14 -11.14
C GLY A 37 -4.68 -4.41 -10.69
N ASP A 38 -3.43 -4.30 -10.23
CA ASP A 38 -2.65 -5.46 -9.81
C ASP A 38 -3.20 -6.12 -8.55
N THR A 39 -3.07 -7.43 -8.46
CA THR A 39 -3.43 -8.26 -7.31
C THR A 39 -2.20 -8.64 -6.51
N THR A 40 -2.41 -9.25 -5.34
CA THR A 40 -1.30 -9.80 -4.55
C THR A 40 -0.54 -10.89 -5.32
N SER A 41 -1.21 -11.68 -6.17
CA SER A 41 -0.57 -12.68 -7.03
C SER A 41 0.33 -12.03 -8.08
N GLY A 42 -0.14 -10.95 -8.74
CA GLY A 42 0.67 -10.19 -9.70
C GLY A 42 1.89 -9.57 -9.04
N GLY A 43 1.72 -8.91 -7.90
CA GLY A 43 2.83 -8.35 -7.13
C GLY A 43 3.87 -9.40 -6.72
N ARG A 44 3.41 -10.57 -6.23
CA ARG A 44 4.27 -11.68 -5.86
C ARG A 44 5.10 -12.20 -7.05
N SER A 45 4.50 -12.33 -8.21
CA SER A 45 5.16 -12.90 -9.41
C SER A 45 6.32 -12.05 -9.91
N ARG A 46 6.26 -10.71 -9.74
CA ARG A 46 7.28 -9.77 -10.25
C ARG A 46 8.27 -9.28 -9.20
N LEU A 47 8.01 -9.56 -7.90
CA LEU A 47 8.81 -9.00 -6.81
C LEU A 47 10.28 -9.45 -6.86
N ALA A 48 10.55 -10.72 -7.16
CA ALA A 48 11.92 -11.24 -7.18
C ALA A 48 12.82 -10.49 -8.16
N ALA A 49 12.32 -10.22 -9.38
CA ALA A 49 13.05 -9.44 -10.38
C ALA A 49 13.27 -7.98 -9.92
N LEU A 50 12.28 -7.36 -9.26
CA LEU A 50 12.40 -6.00 -8.73
C LEU A 50 13.45 -5.92 -7.60
N LEU A 51 13.46 -6.89 -6.70
CA LEU A 51 14.45 -6.97 -5.62
C LEU A 51 15.87 -7.10 -6.19
N GLN A 52 16.06 -7.97 -7.18
CA GLN A 52 17.36 -8.16 -7.82
C GLN A 52 17.82 -6.90 -8.58
N THR A 53 16.92 -6.24 -9.28
CA THR A 53 17.25 -5.06 -10.10
C THR A 53 17.58 -3.84 -9.25
N HIS A 54 16.84 -3.63 -8.17
CA HIS A 54 16.88 -2.36 -7.43
C HIS A 54 17.60 -2.45 -6.07
N ASN A 55 17.82 -3.65 -5.53
CA ASN A 55 18.44 -3.87 -4.21
C ASN A 55 17.89 -2.90 -3.14
N PRO A 56 16.56 -2.85 -2.92
CA PRO A 56 15.95 -1.85 -2.06
C PRO A 56 16.32 -2.10 -0.58
N THR A 57 16.49 -1.04 0.18
CA THR A 57 16.64 -1.09 1.65
C THR A 57 15.29 -1.13 2.37
N LEU A 58 14.23 -0.71 1.66
CA LEU A 58 12.85 -0.69 2.15
C LEU A 58 11.90 -1.07 1.01
N VAL A 59 11.01 -2.00 1.27
CA VAL A 59 9.90 -2.36 0.36
C VAL A 59 8.58 -1.97 1.02
N VAL A 60 7.77 -1.21 0.30
CA VAL A 60 6.41 -0.86 0.70
C VAL A 60 5.44 -1.68 -0.16
N ILE A 61 4.60 -2.48 0.49
CA ILE A 61 3.62 -3.36 -0.17
C ILE A 61 2.22 -2.78 0.03
N GLU A 62 1.64 -2.24 -1.05
CA GLU A 62 0.26 -1.72 -1.13
C GLU A 62 -0.52 -2.58 -2.13
N LEU A 63 -1.03 -3.72 -1.70
CA LEU A 63 -1.76 -4.70 -2.50
C LEU A 63 -2.85 -5.37 -1.66
N GLY A 64 -3.83 -5.98 -2.32
CA GLY A 64 -4.95 -6.70 -1.70
C GLY A 64 -6.31 -6.08 -2.01
N GLY A 65 -6.38 -4.78 -2.29
CA GLY A 65 -7.63 -4.13 -2.67
C GLY A 65 -8.26 -4.76 -3.91
N ASN A 66 -7.48 -5.04 -4.95
CA ASN A 66 -7.99 -5.70 -6.16
C ASN A 66 -8.34 -7.17 -5.93
N ASP A 67 -7.71 -7.85 -4.99
CA ASP A 67 -8.11 -9.20 -4.56
C ASP A 67 -9.52 -9.17 -3.98
N ALA A 68 -9.79 -8.23 -3.08
CA ALA A 68 -11.11 -8.04 -2.49
C ALA A 68 -12.17 -7.65 -3.52
N LEU A 69 -11.87 -6.70 -4.42
CA LEU A 69 -12.78 -6.27 -5.48
C LEU A 69 -13.15 -7.40 -6.44
N ARG A 70 -12.26 -8.37 -6.63
CA ARG A 70 -12.48 -9.54 -7.49
C ARG A 70 -13.03 -10.76 -6.72
N GLY A 71 -13.30 -10.62 -5.43
CA GLY A 71 -13.79 -11.71 -4.59
C GLY A 71 -12.82 -12.89 -4.44
N LEU A 72 -11.50 -12.62 -4.53
CA LEU A 72 -10.50 -13.66 -4.39
C LEU A 72 -10.41 -14.14 -2.94
N PRO A 73 -10.03 -15.42 -2.70
CA PRO A 73 -9.95 -15.96 -1.35
C PRO A 73 -8.99 -15.17 -0.45
N LEU A 74 -9.43 -14.82 0.76
CA LEU A 74 -8.59 -14.10 1.73
C LEU A 74 -7.30 -14.86 2.09
N GLN A 75 -7.37 -16.20 2.12
CA GLN A 75 -6.19 -17.03 2.36
C GLN A 75 -5.12 -16.81 1.29
N MET A 76 -5.52 -16.73 0.02
CA MET A 76 -4.59 -16.47 -1.09
C MET A 76 -3.94 -15.08 -0.95
N THR A 77 -4.73 -14.07 -0.58
CA THR A 77 -4.22 -12.71 -0.29
C THR A 77 -3.19 -12.76 0.84
N GLN A 78 -3.50 -13.46 1.94
CA GLN A 78 -2.61 -13.62 3.07
C GLN A 78 -1.29 -14.31 2.69
N ASP A 79 -1.38 -15.43 1.99
CA ASP A 79 -0.21 -16.22 1.58
C ASP A 79 0.71 -15.44 0.64
N ASN A 80 0.13 -14.66 -0.28
CA ASN A 80 0.89 -13.82 -1.20
C ASN A 80 1.57 -12.66 -0.47
N LEU A 81 0.88 -11.96 0.44
CA LEU A 81 1.47 -10.89 1.25
C LEU A 81 2.61 -11.41 2.12
N GLN A 82 2.42 -12.57 2.74
CA GLN A 82 3.45 -13.22 3.55
C GLN A 82 4.68 -13.61 2.70
N ALA A 83 4.45 -14.23 1.54
CA ALA A 83 5.54 -14.62 0.65
C ALA A 83 6.34 -13.41 0.16
N MET A 84 5.66 -12.29 -0.15
CA MET A 84 6.34 -11.05 -0.54
C MET A 84 7.13 -10.43 0.62
N ALA A 85 6.58 -10.43 1.82
CA ALA A 85 7.28 -9.93 3.01
C ALA A 85 8.57 -10.72 3.27
N LEU A 86 8.48 -12.05 3.24
CA LEU A 86 9.64 -12.94 3.44
C LEU A 86 10.69 -12.78 2.32
N ALA A 87 10.25 -12.65 1.06
CA ALA A 87 11.17 -12.45 -0.06
C ALA A 87 11.94 -11.12 0.07
N ALA A 88 11.26 -10.04 0.42
CA ALA A 88 11.88 -8.74 0.62
C ALA A 88 12.87 -8.77 1.80
N GLN A 89 12.48 -9.38 2.93
CA GLN A 89 13.37 -9.56 4.09
C GLN A 89 14.59 -10.44 3.76
N GLY A 90 14.38 -11.53 3.01
CA GLY A 90 15.45 -12.40 2.54
C GLY A 90 16.46 -11.68 1.63
N ALA A 91 16.02 -10.63 0.93
CA ALA A 91 16.89 -9.74 0.16
C ALA A 91 17.53 -8.61 0.99
N GLY A 92 17.35 -8.60 2.32
CA GLY A 92 17.91 -7.61 3.23
C GLY A 92 17.08 -6.32 3.38
N ALA A 93 15.91 -6.24 2.75
CA ALA A 93 15.05 -5.06 2.85
C ALA A 93 14.18 -5.09 4.12
N LYS A 94 13.95 -3.92 4.72
CA LYS A 94 12.84 -3.73 5.66
C LYS A 94 11.53 -3.74 4.89
N VAL A 95 10.41 -4.06 5.57
CA VAL A 95 9.10 -4.14 4.92
C VAL A 95 8.08 -3.29 5.66
N VAL A 96 7.30 -2.54 4.91
CA VAL A 96 6.06 -1.90 5.37
C VAL A 96 4.89 -2.51 4.60
N LEU A 97 3.95 -3.10 5.33
CA LEU A 97 2.64 -3.46 4.78
C LEU A 97 1.68 -2.29 4.93
N ILE A 98 0.95 -2.00 3.87
CA ILE A 98 -0.12 -1.02 3.91
C ILE A 98 -1.45 -1.76 3.96
N GLY A 99 -2.13 -1.65 5.10
CA GLY A 99 -3.44 -2.22 5.33
C GLY A 99 -4.54 -1.46 4.59
N MET A 100 -5.57 -2.19 4.23
CA MET A 100 -6.76 -1.68 3.57
C MET A 100 -8.01 -2.15 4.27
N GLN A 101 -9.09 -1.41 4.07
CA GLN A 101 -10.44 -1.81 4.44
C GLN A 101 -11.31 -1.80 3.20
N VAL A 102 -12.33 -2.64 3.19
CA VAL A 102 -13.37 -2.64 2.15
C VAL A 102 -14.59 -1.87 2.65
N PRO A 103 -15.39 -1.30 1.73
CA PRO A 103 -16.63 -0.61 2.09
C PRO A 103 -17.62 -1.53 2.83
N PRO A 104 -18.51 -0.97 3.68
CA PRO A 104 -19.44 -1.75 4.50
C PRO A 104 -20.40 -2.67 3.72
N ASN A 105 -20.66 -2.37 2.46
CA ASN A 105 -21.51 -3.19 1.58
C ASN A 105 -20.91 -4.57 1.22
N TYR A 106 -19.65 -4.83 1.56
CA TYR A 106 -19.03 -6.16 1.47
C TYR A 106 -19.42 -7.11 2.61
N GLY A 107 -20.14 -6.60 3.62
CA GLY A 107 -20.50 -7.32 4.84
C GLY A 107 -19.44 -7.20 5.92
N GLN A 108 -19.89 -7.04 7.16
CA GLN A 108 -19.02 -6.74 8.31
C GLN A 108 -18.00 -7.86 8.60
N ASP A 109 -18.43 -9.12 8.49
CA ASP A 109 -17.53 -10.26 8.73
C ASP A 109 -16.37 -10.27 7.72
N TYR A 110 -16.68 -10.13 6.43
CA TYR A 110 -15.65 -10.07 5.40
C TYR A 110 -14.72 -8.87 5.59
N ALA A 111 -15.26 -7.69 5.87
CA ALA A 111 -14.47 -6.48 6.11
C ALA A 111 -13.49 -6.64 7.28
N ASN A 112 -13.96 -7.22 8.39
CA ASN A 112 -13.14 -7.48 9.55
C ASN A 112 -12.02 -8.49 9.25
N ARG A 113 -12.34 -9.59 8.57
CA ARG A 113 -11.38 -10.62 8.19
C ARG A 113 -10.35 -10.11 7.19
N PHE A 114 -10.78 -9.30 6.22
CA PHE A 114 -9.89 -8.67 5.26
C PHE A 114 -8.87 -7.75 5.95
N ALA A 115 -9.33 -6.85 6.81
CA ALA A 115 -8.44 -5.98 7.58
C ALA A 115 -7.50 -6.77 8.51
N ALA A 116 -8.01 -7.83 9.16
CA ALA A 116 -7.22 -8.70 10.04
C ALA A 116 -6.11 -9.45 9.30
N THR A 117 -6.26 -9.72 8.00
CA THR A 117 -5.24 -10.37 7.17
C THR A 117 -3.92 -9.60 7.19
N PHE A 118 -3.95 -8.29 7.04
CA PHE A 118 -2.74 -7.45 7.07
C PHE A 118 -2.07 -7.45 8.45
N VAL A 119 -2.88 -7.41 9.50
CA VAL A 119 -2.38 -7.47 10.90
C VAL A 119 -1.70 -8.80 11.17
N ALA A 120 -2.32 -9.91 10.74
CA ALA A 120 -1.78 -11.25 10.92
C ALA A 120 -0.44 -11.42 10.20
N VAL A 121 -0.34 -11.00 8.95
CA VAL A 121 0.90 -11.06 8.15
C VAL A 121 1.98 -10.19 8.76
N ALA A 122 1.64 -8.96 9.16
CA ALA A 122 2.60 -8.05 9.78
C ALA A 122 3.18 -8.61 11.08
N LYS A 123 2.31 -9.17 11.95
CA LYS A 123 2.71 -9.77 13.20
C LYS A 123 3.59 -11.02 13.00
N ALA A 124 3.18 -11.92 12.09
CA ALA A 124 3.89 -13.16 11.82
C ALA A 124 5.30 -12.91 11.28
N ASN A 125 5.48 -11.89 10.44
CA ASN A 125 6.74 -11.58 9.77
C ASN A 125 7.51 -10.41 10.42
N LYS A 126 7.02 -9.86 11.53
CA LYS A 126 7.62 -8.71 12.24
C LYS A 126 7.87 -7.52 11.32
N THR A 127 6.95 -7.28 10.38
CA THR A 127 7.01 -6.12 9.49
C THR A 127 6.31 -4.92 10.11
N ALA A 128 6.67 -3.72 9.65
CA ALA A 128 5.87 -2.55 9.98
C ALA A 128 4.52 -2.59 9.25
N LEU A 129 3.49 -2.03 9.88
CA LEU A 129 2.14 -1.95 9.34
C LEU A 129 1.61 -0.54 9.46
N VAL A 130 1.04 -0.02 8.39
CA VAL A 130 0.09 1.09 8.44
C VAL A 130 -1.31 0.46 8.34
N PRO A 131 -2.11 0.43 9.41
CA PRO A 131 -3.35 -0.35 9.46
C PRO A 131 -4.39 0.08 8.42
N PHE A 132 -4.47 1.38 8.14
CA PHE A 132 -5.42 1.94 7.19
C PHE A 132 -4.87 3.21 6.54
N MET A 133 -4.51 3.13 5.26
CA MET A 133 -3.93 4.28 4.55
C MET A 133 -4.93 5.39 4.25
N LEU A 134 -6.23 5.07 4.19
CA LEU A 134 -7.29 6.02 3.88
C LEU A 134 -7.95 6.62 5.13
N LYS A 135 -7.28 6.57 6.28
CA LYS A 135 -7.73 7.30 7.48
C LYS A 135 -7.85 8.78 7.15
N ASP A 136 -8.89 9.42 7.66
CA ASP A 136 -9.24 10.84 7.38
C ASP A 136 -9.51 11.13 5.88
N VAL A 137 -9.66 10.08 5.06
CA VAL A 137 -10.09 10.13 3.66
C VAL A 137 -11.41 9.41 3.46
N ALA A 138 -11.48 8.13 3.88
CA ALA A 138 -12.67 7.28 3.68
C ALA A 138 -13.58 7.20 4.89
N ASP A 139 -13.12 7.56 6.08
CA ASP A 139 -13.81 7.47 7.36
C ASP A 139 -14.32 8.83 7.89
N VAL A 140 -14.44 9.81 7.02
CA VAL A 140 -14.99 11.14 7.33
C VAL A 140 -16.40 11.30 6.76
N PRO A 141 -17.27 12.15 7.36
CA PRO A 141 -18.67 12.32 6.92
C PRO A 141 -18.81 12.72 5.45
N ASP A 142 -17.89 13.54 4.93
CA ASP A 142 -17.90 14.05 3.55
C ASP A 142 -16.79 13.40 2.70
N ALA A 143 -16.60 12.11 2.87
CA ALA A 143 -15.56 11.35 2.19
C ALA A 143 -15.63 11.46 0.65
N GLN A 144 -16.84 11.58 0.09
CA GLN A 144 -17.05 11.57 -1.37
C GLN A 144 -16.25 12.68 -2.09
N ARG A 145 -16.02 13.83 -1.45
CA ARG A 145 -15.22 14.93 -2.03
C ARG A 145 -13.74 14.58 -2.24
N LEU A 146 -13.26 13.54 -1.59
CA LEU A 146 -11.87 13.06 -1.65
C LEU A 146 -11.70 11.88 -2.60
N PHE A 147 -12.78 11.45 -3.27
CA PHE A 147 -12.76 10.37 -4.24
C PHE A 147 -13.04 10.88 -5.66
N GLN A 148 -12.61 10.10 -6.64
CA GLN A 148 -12.95 10.29 -8.04
C GLN A 148 -14.42 9.94 -8.29
N ASN A 149 -14.93 10.19 -9.49
CA ASN A 149 -16.33 9.90 -9.85
C ASN A 149 -16.72 8.43 -9.70
N ASP A 150 -15.73 7.52 -9.72
CA ASP A 150 -15.93 6.09 -9.48
C ASP A 150 -16.18 5.73 -8.01
N ARG A 151 -16.01 6.69 -7.09
CA ARG A 151 -16.17 6.54 -5.63
C ARG A 151 -15.30 5.44 -5.00
N LEU A 152 -14.28 5.03 -5.72
CA LEU A 152 -13.36 3.96 -5.32
C LEU A 152 -11.93 4.47 -5.18
N HIS A 153 -11.47 5.27 -6.13
CA HIS A 153 -10.11 5.79 -6.14
C HIS A 153 -10.08 7.21 -5.54
N PRO A 154 -9.18 7.50 -4.60
CA PRO A 154 -8.95 8.85 -4.10
C PRO A 154 -8.57 9.81 -5.25
N ASN A 155 -9.00 11.05 -5.14
CA ASN A 155 -8.60 12.13 -6.04
C ASN A 155 -7.32 12.83 -5.54
N GLU A 156 -6.82 13.82 -6.28
CA GLU A 156 -5.59 14.53 -5.95
C GLU A 156 -5.59 15.15 -4.54
N ALA A 157 -6.75 15.65 -4.07
CA ALA A 157 -6.85 16.28 -2.75
C ALA A 157 -6.64 15.29 -1.58
N ALA A 158 -6.89 14.01 -1.81
CA ALA A 158 -6.69 12.96 -0.80
C ALA A 158 -5.22 12.56 -0.63
N HIS A 159 -4.39 12.66 -1.67
CA HIS A 159 -3.04 12.11 -1.65
C HIS A 159 -2.08 12.72 -0.63
N PRO A 160 -2.13 14.03 -0.32
CA PRO A 160 -1.38 14.60 0.81
C PRO A 160 -1.77 14.00 2.16
N ILE A 161 -3.07 13.70 2.37
CA ILE A 161 -3.56 13.06 3.61
C ILE A 161 -3.05 11.63 3.68
N ILE A 162 -3.14 10.89 2.58
CA ILE A 162 -2.59 9.52 2.47
C ILE A 162 -1.09 9.52 2.80
N LEU A 163 -0.31 10.42 2.20
CA LEU A 163 1.10 10.52 2.53
C LEU A 163 1.34 10.78 4.02
N ASN A 164 0.57 11.66 4.64
CA ASN A 164 0.69 11.95 6.07
C ASN A 164 0.39 10.72 6.94
N ASN A 165 -0.53 9.84 6.54
CA ASN A 165 -0.81 8.59 7.22
C ASN A 165 0.34 7.58 7.12
N LEU A 166 1.04 7.56 5.99
CA LEU A 166 2.12 6.61 5.70
C LEU A 166 3.48 7.08 6.21
N TRP A 167 3.73 8.39 6.13
CA TRP A 167 5.05 8.99 6.36
C TRP A 167 5.69 8.66 7.71
N PRO A 168 5.00 8.71 8.86
CA PRO A 168 5.62 8.43 10.16
C PRO A 168 6.22 7.02 10.24
N THR A 169 5.58 6.04 9.59
CA THR A 169 6.05 4.65 9.56
C THR A 169 7.19 4.48 8.57
N ILE A 170 7.06 5.01 7.37
CA ILE A 170 8.06 4.91 6.30
C ILE A 170 9.36 5.61 6.72
N LYS A 171 9.26 6.85 7.23
CA LYS A 171 10.42 7.66 7.62
C LYS A 171 11.33 6.96 8.65
N LYS A 172 10.75 6.22 9.59
CA LYS A 172 11.52 5.50 10.64
C LYS A 172 12.37 4.35 10.08
N LEU A 173 12.04 3.85 8.91
CA LEU A 173 12.66 2.67 8.32
C LEU A 173 13.67 3.01 7.23
N ILE A 174 13.62 4.22 6.70
CA ILE A 174 14.61 4.73 5.74
C ILE A 174 15.91 5.01 6.49
N PRO A 175 17.04 4.51 6.00
CA PRO A 175 18.38 4.75 6.58
C PRO A 175 18.73 6.21 6.71
#